data_2935c3a48c6564c7e61701513af4a7ab
#
_entry.id   2935c3a48c6564c7e61701513af4a7ab
#
_cell.length_a   1.000
_cell.length_b   1.000
_cell.length_c   1.000
_cell.angle_alpha   90.00
_cell.angle_beta   90.00
_cell.angle_gamma   90.00
#
_symmetry.space_group_name_H-M   'P 1'
#
loop_
_entity.id
_entity.type
_entity.pdbx_description
1 polymer ?
#
loop_
_entity_poly.entity_id
_entity_poly.type
_entity_poly.pdbx_seq_one_letter_code
_entity_poly.pdbx_strand_id
1 'polypeptide(L)'
;MDWVPGHFPKDSNGLARFDGTALYEHEDWRKGEHKEWGTYVFNYGRKEVSNFLIANALFWVKEYHIDGIRVDAVASMLYLDYCRKDGEWLPNEYGGRENIEAVEFLKHMNSVLKGAYRGVLTFAEESTEWEGVTRGVDRNGLGFSFKWNMGWMNDFLEYMKK
;
A
#
# COMPACT_ATOMS: atom_id res chain seq x y z
N MET A 1 -14.67 0.33 -3.21
CA MET A 1 -13.81 0.48 -4.42
C MET A 1 -12.44 -0.07 -4.12
N ASP A 2 -11.85 -0.82 -5.07
CA ASP A 2 -10.45 -1.23 -4.96
C ASP A 2 -9.54 -0.07 -5.34
N TRP A 3 -8.54 0.18 -4.51
CA TRP A 3 -7.51 1.19 -4.71
C TRP A 3 -6.14 0.54 -4.57
N VAL A 4 -5.26 0.75 -5.55
CA VAL A 4 -4.05 -0.05 -5.75
C VAL A 4 -2.78 0.82 -5.65
N PRO A 5 -2.44 1.35 -4.48
CA PRO A 5 -1.23 2.16 -4.31
C PRO A 5 0.05 1.32 -4.21
N GLY A 6 -0.07 -0.01 -4.11
CA GLY A 6 1.06 -0.94 -4.06
C GLY A 6 1.70 -1.23 -5.42
N HIS A 7 1.00 -0.95 -6.53
CA HIS A 7 1.42 -1.30 -7.87
C HIS A 7 1.39 -0.09 -8.80
N PHE A 8 2.56 0.29 -9.31
CA PHE A 8 2.68 1.37 -10.27
C PHE A 8 2.95 0.79 -11.67
N PRO A 9 2.01 0.94 -12.63
CA PRO A 9 2.13 0.36 -13.96
C PRO A 9 3.35 0.88 -14.72
N LYS A 10 3.96 0.00 -15.54
CA LYS A 10 5.12 0.34 -16.40
C LYS A 10 4.71 0.71 -17.83
N ASP A 11 3.45 1.07 -18.05
CA ASP A 11 2.93 1.39 -19.38
C ASP A 11 3.70 2.56 -20.00
N SER A 12 4.07 2.41 -21.26
CA SER A 12 4.83 3.44 -22.01
C SER A 12 4.09 4.76 -22.16
N ASN A 13 2.77 4.74 -22.06
CA ASN A 13 1.90 5.92 -22.10
C ASN A 13 1.46 6.40 -20.72
N GLY A 14 2.00 5.80 -19.64
CA GLY A 14 1.70 6.14 -18.27
C GLY A 14 2.65 7.14 -17.66
N LEU A 15 2.65 7.22 -16.34
CA LEU A 15 3.46 8.17 -15.56
C LEU A 15 4.85 7.62 -15.20
N ALA A 16 5.10 6.32 -15.38
CA ALA A 16 6.38 5.70 -15.09
C ALA A 16 7.46 6.29 -16.00
N ARG A 17 8.54 6.78 -15.40
CA ARG A 17 9.65 7.42 -16.13
C ARG A 17 9.19 8.54 -17.05
N PHE A 18 8.15 9.28 -16.68
CA PHE A 18 7.49 10.30 -17.49
C PHE A 18 8.45 11.34 -18.08
N ASP A 19 9.43 11.78 -17.32
CA ASP A 19 10.48 12.72 -17.76
C ASP A 19 11.84 12.04 -18.01
N GLY A 20 11.86 10.70 -18.04
CA GLY A 20 13.08 9.89 -18.16
C GLY A 20 13.75 9.58 -16.83
N THR A 21 13.23 10.11 -15.71
CA THR A 21 13.74 9.84 -14.36
C THR A 21 12.69 9.09 -13.49
N ALA A 22 13.10 8.61 -12.32
CA ALA A 22 12.22 7.98 -11.35
C ALA A 22 11.47 9.07 -10.53
N LEU A 23 10.38 9.62 -11.08
CA LEU A 23 9.59 10.65 -10.42
C LEU A 23 8.70 10.09 -9.32
N TYR A 24 7.98 9.02 -9.59
CA TYR A 24 7.00 8.42 -8.69
C TYR A 24 7.53 7.19 -7.97
N GLU A 25 8.40 6.43 -8.64
CA GLU A 25 9.00 5.20 -8.17
C GLU A 25 10.38 5.43 -7.55
N HIS A 26 10.93 4.40 -6.89
CA HIS A 26 12.36 4.39 -6.53
C HIS A 26 13.22 4.10 -7.76
N GLU A 27 14.38 4.74 -7.85
CA GLU A 27 15.34 4.51 -8.94
C GLU A 27 16.02 3.14 -8.81
N ASP A 28 16.39 2.75 -7.59
CA ASP A 28 16.96 1.42 -7.32
C ASP A 28 15.87 0.35 -7.40
N TRP A 29 16.00 -0.56 -8.36
CA TRP A 29 15.06 -1.63 -8.61
C TRP A 29 14.81 -2.53 -7.37
N ARG A 30 15.80 -2.64 -6.46
CA ARG A 30 15.67 -3.41 -5.21
C ARG A 30 14.65 -2.80 -4.25
N LYS A 31 14.28 -1.56 -4.42
CA LYS A 31 13.16 -0.88 -3.74
C LYS A 31 12.01 -0.60 -4.70
N GLY A 32 12.32 -0.36 -5.96
CA GLY A 32 11.42 0.25 -6.94
C GLY A 32 10.65 -0.71 -7.83
N GLU A 33 10.83 -2.04 -7.72
CA GLU A 33 10.21 -2.96 -8.66
C GLU A 33 9.63 -4.21 -7.98
N HIS A 34 8.38 -4.54 -8.30
CA HIS A 34 7.76 -5.84 -8.05
C HIS A 34 7.92 -6.73 -9.29
N LYS A 35 9.00 -7.51 -9.32
CA LYS A 35 9.35 -8.36 -10.49
C LYS A 35 8.26 -9.36 -10.86
N GLU A 36 7.63 -10.01 -9.87
CA GLU A 36 6.60 -11.03 -10.08
C GLU A 36 5.33 -10.46 -10.74
N TRP A 37 5.03 -9.19 -10.48
CA TRP A 37 3.84 -8.52 -11.02
C TRP A 37 4.16 -7.58 -12.17
N GLY A 38 5.44 -7.38 -12.49
CA GLY A 38 5.86 -6.50 -13.57
C GLY A 38 5.48 -5.04 -13.34
N THR A 39 5.40 -4.60 -12.09
CA THR A 39 5.05 -3.22 -11.71
C THR A 39 6.20 -2.54 -10.96
N TYR A 40 6.19 -1.20 -10.94
CA TYR A 40 7.03 -0.43 -10.04
C TYR A 40 6.39 -0.27 -8.66
N VAL A 41 7.21 0.17 -7.70
CA VAL A 41 6.81 0.54 -6.35
C VAL A 41 6.90 2.04 -6.20
N PHE A 42 5.84 2.68 -5.74
CA PHE A 42 5.86 4.11 -5.42
C PHE A 42 6.88 4.42 -4.32
N ASN A 43 7.57 5.54 -4.47
CA ASN A 43 8.42 6.08 -3.43
C ASN A 43 7.58 6.84 -2.39
N TYR A 44 7.05 6.12 -1.42
CA TYR A 44 6.16 6.67 -0.38
C TYR A 44 6.84 7.73 0.49
N GLY A 45 8.18 7.73 0.57
CA GLY A 45 8.96 8.70 1.32
C GLY A 45 9.04 10.07 0.64
N ARG A 46 8.79 10.16 -0.66
CA ARG A 46 8.68 11.46 -1.36
C ARG A 46 7.34 12.10 -1.04
N LYS A 47 7.39 13.31 -0.50
CA LYS A 47 6.18 14.06 -0.12
C LYS A 47 5.23 14.29 -1.29
N GLU A 48 5.77 14.56 -2.48
CA GLU A 48 5.00 14.75 -3.70
C GLU A 48 4.24 13.49 -4.10
N VAL A 49 4.87 12.32 -3.99
CA VAL A 49 4.26 11.02 -4.29
C VAL A 49 3.19 10.66 -3.25
N SER A 50 3.51 10.83 -1.98
CA SER A 50 2.55 10.63 -0.89
C SER A 50 1.32 11.54 -1.06
N ASN A 51 1.53 12.82 -1.36
CA ASN A 51 0.44 13.76 -1.61
C ASN A 51 -0.39 13.38 -2.85
N PHE A 52 0.26 12.95 -3.93
CA PHE A 52 -0.41 12.47 -5.14
C PHE A 52 -1.35 11.30 -4.83
N LEU A 53 -0.86 10.29 -4.10
CA LEU A 53 -1.64 9.12 -3.74
C LEU A 53 -2.79 9.47 -2.78
N ILE A 54 -2.55 10.30 -1.76
CA ILE A 54 -3.60 10.74 -0.82
C ILE A 54 -4.65 11.58 -1.53
N ALA A 55 -4.24 12.50 -2.41
CA ALA A 55 -5.16 13.31 -3.21
C ALA A 55 -6.02 12.43 -4.13
N ASN A 56 -5.45 11.38 -4.70
CA ASN A 56 -6.20 10.41 -5.50
C ASN A 56 -7.25 9.65 -4.65
N ALA A 57 -6.89 9.20 -3.45
CA ALA A 57 -7.86 8.57 -2.56
C ALA A 57 -9.00 9.54 -2.15
N LEU A 58 -8.66 10.77 -1.82
CA LEU A 58 -9.65 11.83 -1.52
C LEU A 58 -10.55 12.15 -2.72
N PHE A 59 -9.98 12.15 -3.94
CA PHE A 59 -10.73 12.39 -5.16
C PHE A 59 -11.88 11.40 -5.34
N TRP A 60 -11.63 10.11 -5.15
CA TRP A 60 -12.68 9.10 -5.26
C TRP A 60 -13.79 9.27 -4.23
N VAL A 61 -13.43 9.62 -2.99
CA VAL A 61 -14.41 9.87 -1.94
C VAL A 61 -15.20 11.14 -2.21
N LYS A 62 -14.52 12.23 -2.60
CA LYS A 62 -15.11 13.54 -2.78
C LYS A 62 -15.98 13.64 -4.04
N GLU A 63 -15.43 13.23 -5.18
CA GLU A 63 -16.08 13.46 -6.48
C GLU A 63 -17.01 12.31 -6.88
N TYR A 64 -16.72 11.09 -6.45
CA TYR A 64 -17.51 9.91 -6.77
C TYR A 64 -18.34 9.37 -5.59
N HIS A 65 -18.24 10.01 -4.44
CA HIS A 65 -19.01 9.66 -3.23
C HIS A 65 -18.82 8.19 -2.81
N ILE A 66 -17.59 7.68 -2.94
CA ILE A 66 -17.24 6.33 -2.51
C ILE A 66 -17.24 6.25 -0.99
N ASP A 67 -17.99 5.31 -0.41
CA ASP A 67 -18.13 5.12 1.04
C ASP A 67 -16.99 4.30 1.65
N GLY A 68 -16.28 3.54 0.84
CA GLY A 68 -15.20 2.70 1.32
C GLY A 68 -14.15 2.38 0.26
N ILE A 69 -12.89 2.33 0.71
CA ILE A 69 -11.72 2.04 -0.10
C ILE A 69 -11.05 0.77 0.44
N ARG A 70 -10.92 -0.25 -0.41
CA ARG A 70 -10.06 -1.40 -0.15
C ARG A 70 -8.69 -1.12 -0.73
N VAL A 71 -7.69 -1.15 0.12
CA VAL A 71 -6.28 -1.02 -0.27
C VAL A 71 -5.74 -2.40 -0.59
N ASP A 72 -5.37 -2.57 -1.85
CA ASP A 72 -4.86 -3.82 -2.39
C ASP A 72 -3.42 -4.10 -1.93
N ALA A 73 -3.09 -5.37 -1.69
CA ALA A 73 -1.75 -5.89 -1.46
C ALA A 73 -0.93 -5.10 -0.42
N VAL A 74 -1.54 -4.74 0.71
CA VAL A 74 -0.88 -3.93 1.76
C VAL A 74 0.42 -4.56 2.25
N ALA A 75 0.48 -5.90 2.34
CA ALA A 75 1.72 -6.60 2.70
C ALA A 75 2.90 -6.24 1.79
N SER A 76 2.66 -6.08 0.50
CA SER A 76 3.70 -5.71 -0.47
C SER A 76 4.25 -4.29 -0.27
N MET A 77 3.45 -3.43 0.38
CA MET A 77 3.87 -2.08 0.75
C MET A 77 4.67 -2.08 2.06
N LEU A 78 4.26 -2.92 3.03
CA LEU A 78 4.83 -2.95 4.38
C LEU A 78 6.20 -3.60 4.46
N TYR A 79 6.53 -4.52 3.55
CA TYR A 79 7.77 -5.30 3.61
C TYR A 79 8.65 -5.08 2.40
N LEU A 80 9.90 -4.65 2.65
CA LEU A 80 10.92 -4.41 1.62
C LEU A 80 11.39 -5.69 0.92
N ASP A 81 11.28 -6.83 1.60
CA ASP A 81 11.65 -8.15 1.12
C ASP A 81 10.47 -8.94 0.53
N TYR A 82 9.28 -8.33 0.39
CA TYR A 82 8.09 -9.02 -0.09
C TYR A 82 8.30 -9.62 -1.49
N CYS A 83 8.14 -10.96 -1.60
CA CYS A 83 8.36 -11.72 -2.83
C CYS A 83 9.75 -11.49 -3.46
N ARG A 84 10.78 -11.28 -2.66
CA ARG A 84 12.16 -11.04 -3.12
C ARG A 84 13.12 -12.06 -2.52
N LYS A 85 14.15 -12.41 -3.28
CA LYS A 85 15.24 -13.27 -2.82
C LYS A 85 16.31 -12.45 -2.11
N ASP A 86 17.19 -13.16 -1.41
CA ASP A 86 18.37 -12.54 -0.81
C ASP A 86 19.18 -11.80 -1.88
N GLY A 87 19.58 -10.56 -1.55
CA GLY A 87 20.28 -9.65 -2.47
C GLY A 87 19.38 -8.89 -3.46
N GLU A 88 18.08 -9.18 -3.51
CA GLU A 88 17.11 -8.48 -4.38
C GLU A 88 16.33 -7.39 -3.66
N TRP A 89 16.65 -7.09 -2.42
CA TRP A 89 16.04 -6.03 -1.62
C TRP A 89 17.08 -5.30 -0.77
N LEU A 90 16.70 -4.13 -0.25
CA LEU A 90 17.53 -3.33 0.64
C LEU A 90 16.81 -3.17 1.99
N PRO A 91 17.50 -3.38 3.10
CA PRO A 91 16.92 -3.14 4.43
C PRO A 91 16.64 -1.65 4.64
N ASN A 92 15.79 -1.35 5.63
CA ASN A 92 15.57 0.00 6.10
C ASN A 92 16.80 0.54 6.86
N GLU A 93 16.75 1.79 7.30
CA GLU A 93 17.85 2.47 7.99
C GLU A 93 18.27 1.81 9.34
N TYR A 94 17.40 0.95 9.89
CA TYR A 94 17.68 0.17 11.12
C TYR A 94 18.11 -1.27 10.83
N GLY A 95 18.25 -1.65 9.55
CA GLY A 95 18.60 -3.01 9.13
C GLY A 95 17.43 -3.98 9.07
N GLY A 96 16.19 -3.51 9.29
CA GLY A 96 14.97 -4.31 9.24
C GLY A 96 14.37 -4.41 7.84
N ARG A 97 13.33 -5.24 7.75
CA ARG A 97 12.59 -5.50 6.50
C ARG A 97 11.34 -4.63 6.33
N GLU A 98 10.95 -3.90 7.36
CA GLU A 98 9.78 -3.04 7.35
C GLU A 98 10.04 -1.81 6.47
N ASN A 99 9.10 -1.51 5.58
CA ASN A 99 9.12 -0.27 4.80
C ASN A 99 8.51 0.87 5.63
N ILE A 100 9.36 1.55 6.39
CA ILE A 100 8.95 2.62 7.33
C ILE A 100 8.23 3.74 6.58
N GLU A 101 8.67 4.09 5.38
CA GLU A 101 8.08 5.13 4.56
C GLU A 101 6.63 4.77 4.16
N ALA A 102 6.38 3.51 3.78
CA ALA A 102 5.03 3.03 3.48
C ALA A 102 4.15 2.94 4.74
N VAL A 103 4.70 2.53 5.88
CA VAL A 103 3.98 2.53 7.16
C VAL A 103 3.47 3.92 7.51
N GLU A 104 4.34 4.92 7.44
CA GLU A 104 3.97 6.32 7.75
C GLU A 104 2.99 6.88 6.70
N PHE A 105 3.16 6.53 5.42
CA PHE A 105 2.20 6.86 4.37
C PHE A 105 0.81 6.31 4.67
N LEU A 106 0.67 5.03 5.03
CA LEU A 106 -0.61 4.39 5.32
C LEU A 106 -1.29 4.99 6.55
N LYS A 107 -0.53 5.28 7.62
CA LYS A 107 -1.03 6.00 8.79
C LYS A 107 -1.55 7.39 8.42
N HIS A 108 -0.79 8.12 7.63
CA HIS A 108 -1.15 9.47 7.20
C HIS A 108 -2.39 9.45 6.31
N MET A 109 -2.44 8.58 5.31
CA MET A 109 -3.60 8.39 4.44
C MET A 109 -4.88 8.11 5.24
N ASN A 110 -4.84 7.13 6.16
CA ASN A 110 -5.99 6.80 7.00
C ASN A 110 -6.43 7.99 7.90
N SER A 111 -5.47 8.72 8.44
CA SER A 111 -5.76 9.91 9.26
C SER A 111 -6.43 11.02 8.45
N VAL A 112 -5.93 11.29 7.26
CA VAL A 112 -6.47 12.33 6.36
C VAL A 112 -7.88 11.96 5.89
N LEU A 113 -8.08 10.73 5.38
CA LEU A 113 -9.39 10.26 4.92
C LEU A 113 -10.44 10.35 6.02
N LYS A 114 -10.15 9.83 7.21
CA LYS A 114 -11.09 9.83 8.35
C LYS A 114 -11.31 11.22 8.93
N GLY A 115 -10.30 12.08 8.86
CA GLY A 115 -10.40 13.47 9.29
C GLY A 115 -11.25 14.32 8.35
N ALA A 116 -11.11 14.12 7.04
CA ALA A 116 -11.82 14.88 6.02
C ALA A 116 -13.27 14.40 5.82
N TYR A 117 -13.49 13.08 5.90
CA TYR A 117 -14.79 12.47 5.61
C TYR A 117 -15.22 11.50 6.71
N ARG A 118 -16.10 11.94 7.59
CA ARG A 118 -16.68 11.09 8.64
C ARG A 118 -17.52 9.99 8.01
N GLY A 119 -17.23 8.74 8.37
CA GLY A 119 -17.96 7.57 7.87
C GLY A 119 -17.30 6.83 6.72
N VAL A 120 -16.25 7.39 6.11
CA VAL A 120 -15.45 6.63 5.12
C VAL A 120 -14.75 5.48 5.79
N LEU A 121 -14.86 4.30 5.17
CA LEU A 121 -14.26 3.07 5.64
C LEU A 121 -13.02 2.72 4.80
N THR A 122 -11.98 2.25 5.47
CA THR A 122 -10.78 1.74 4.81
C THR A 122 -10.56 0.28 5.16
N PHE A 123 -10.29 -0.56 4.16
CA PHE A 123 -10.12 -1.99 4.29
C PHE A 123 -8.72 -2.35 3.81
N ALA A 124 -7.94 -3.02 4.64
CA ALA A 124 -6.64 -3.55 4.22
C ALA A 124 -6.78 -4.96 3.68
N GLU A 125 -6.34 -5.19 2.44
CA GLU A 125 -5.98 -6.54 2.02
C GLU A 125 -4.55 -6.78 2.46
N GLU A 126 -4.42 -7.36 3.66
CA GLU A 126 -3.14 -7.61 4.31
C GLU A 126 -3.12 -9.07 4.77
N SER A 127 -2.25 -9.88 4.16
CA SER A 127 -2.24 -11.34 4.32
C SER A 127 -1.23 -11.84 5.36
N THR A 128 -0.48 -10.93 6.00
CA THR A 128 0.56 -11.31 6.97
C THR A 128 0.11 -11.11 8.42
N GLU A 129 1.04 -11.35 9.34
CA GLU A 129 0.86 -11.15 10.78
C GLU A 129 1.20 -9.73 11.25
N TRP A 130 1.14 -8.72 10.35
CA TRP A 130 1.42 -7.34 10.74
C TRP A 130 0.51 -6.90 11.87
N GLU A 131 1.12 -6.50 12.98
CA GLU A 131 0.36 -6.07 14.15
C GLU A 131 -0.29 -4.70 13.97
N GLY A 132 -1.50 -4.56 14.50
CA GLY A 132 -2.16 -3.27 14.60
C GLY A 132 -2.67 -2.67 13.29
N VAL A 133 -2.96 -3.48 12.26
CA VAL A 133 -3.54 -3.00 10.99
C VAL A 133 -4.78 -2.14 11.24
N THR A 134 -5.68 -2.60 12.11
CA THR A 134 -6.93 -1.87 12.46
C THR A 134 -6.84 -1.07 13.75
N ARG A 135 -5.69 -1.07 14.42
CA ARG A 135 -5.47 -0.23 15.60
C ARG A 135 -5.37 1.24 15.18
N GLY A 136 -5.88 2.14 16.01
CA GLY A 136 -5.80 3.58 15.74
C GLY A 136 -4.36 4.08 15.63
N VAL A 137 -4.16 5.11 14.81
CA VAL A 137 -2.83 5.72 14.59
C VAL A 137 -2.28 6.31 15.90
N ASP A 138 -3.14 6.83 16.75
CA ASP A 138 -2.82 7.32 18.11
C ASP A 138 -2.21 6.25 19.03
N ARG A 139 -2.44 4.97 18.71
CA ARG A 139 -1.91 3.80 19.40
C ARG A 139 -0.90 3.01 18.57
N ASN A 140 -0.22 3.71 17.66
CA ASN A 140 0.79 3.15 16.77
C ASN A 140 0.28 2.05 15.81
N GLY A 141 -0.99 2.07 15.45
CA GLY A 141 -1.54 1.20 14.40
C GLY A 141 -1.57 1.89 13.04
N LEU A 142 -1.95 1.14 11.99
CA LEU A 142 -2.07 1.68 10.63
C LEU A 142 -3.37 2.47 10.42
N GLY A 143 -4.35 2.33 11.30
CA GLY A 143 -5.58 3.11 11.27
C GLY A 143 -6.65 2.63 10.30
N PHE A 144 -6.53 1.45 9.70
CA PHE A 144 -7.60 0.89 8.87
C PHE A 144 -8.88 0.63 9.67
N SER A 145 -10.03 0.66 9.01
CA SER A 145 -11.30 0.30 9.64
C SER A 145 -11.43 -1.21 9.78
N PHE A 146 -10.98 -1.95 8.76
CA PHE A 146 -11.06 -3.40 8.68
C PHE A 146 -9.82 -4.00 8.02
N LYS A 147 -9.58 -5.28 8.32
CA LYS A 147 -8.60 -6.14 7.62
C LYS A 147 -9.35 -7.34 7.05
N TRP A 148 -9.07 -7.72 5.81
CA TRP A 148 -9.58 -8.97 5.24
C TRP A 148 -8.98 -10.17 5.95
N ASN A 149 -9.81 -11.14 6.29
CA ASN A 149 -9.37 -12.39 6.89
C ASN A 149 -9.01 -13.40 5.79
N MET A 150 -7.76 -13.32 5.34
CA MET A 150 -7.24 -14.20 4.27
C MET A 150 -7.13 -15.65 4.73
N GLY A 151 -6.89 -15.92 6.03
CA GLY A 151 -6.89 -17.26 6.61
C GLY A 151 -8.26 -17.93 6.47
N TRP A 152 -9.31 -17.24 6.88
CA TRP A 152 -10.68 -17.73 6.70
C TRP A 152 -11.02 -18.02 5.23
N MET A 153 -10.61 -17.14 4.32
CA MET A 153 -10.81 -17.33 2.88
C MET A 153 -10.16 -18.63 2.40
N ASN A 154 -8.91 -18.88 2.77
CA ASN A 154 -8.18 -20.09 2.39
C ASN A 154 -8.84 -21.35 2.96
N ASP A 155 -9.21 -21.35 4.24
CA ASP A 155 -9.89 -22.46 4.89
C ASP A 155 -11.24 -22.77 4.24
N PHE A 156 -12.01 -21.74 3.92
CA PHE A 156 -13.29 -21.87 3.24
C PHE A 156 -13.14 -22.45 1.83
N LEU A 157 -12.18 -21.95 1.06
CA LEU A 157 -11.92 -22.47 -0.29
C LEU A 157 -11.44 -23.92 -0.26
N GLU A 158 -10.65 -24.30 0.73
CA GLU A 158 -10.24 -25.70 0.90
C GLU A 158 -11.41 -26.60 1.29
N TYR A 159 -12.28 -26.13 2.18
CA TYR A 159 -13.51 -26.83 2.53
C TYR A 159 -14.42 -27.08 1.31
N MET A 160 -14.56 -26.06 0.44
CA MET A 160 -15.40 -26.15 -0.77
C MET A 160 -14.85 -27.10 -1.85
N LYS A 161 -13.59 -27.52 -1.76
CA LYS A 161 -12.97 -28.50 -2.68
C LYS A 161 -13.19 -29.95 -2.27
N LYS A 162 -13.69 -30.20 -1.06
CA LYS A 162 -14.00 -31.54 -0.53
C LYS A 162 -15.41 -31.94 -0.89
#